data_79cf2f29ee762c41661610eaf1e38218
#
_entry.id   79cf2f29ee762c41661610eaf1e38218
#
_cell.length_a   1.000
_cell.length_b   1.000
_cell.length_c   1.000
_cell.angle_alpha   90.00
_cell.angle_beta   90.00
_cell.angle_gamma   90.00
#
_symmetry.space_group_name_H-M   'P 1'
#
loop_
_entity.id
_entity.type
_entity.pdbx_description
1 polymer ?
#
loop_
_entity_poly.entity_id
_entity_poly.type
_entity_poly.pdbx_seq_one_letter_code
_entity_poly.pdbx_strand_id
1 'polypeptide(L)' 'MISAPRPAAHQKLPPWLQEGARVFDPGREREAIVQFIGDYEDPATRRFMKNAVFLRPEGGGREWIVAPEALRPADAR' A
#
# COMPACT_ATOMS: atom_id res chain seq x y z
N MET A 1 -11.79 -17.08 11.06
CA MET A 1 -12.23 -16.46 10.84
C MET A 1 -12.06 -15.43 10.09
N ILE A 2 -12.28 -14.56 9.75
CA ILE A 2 -12.29 -13.74 9.01
C ILE A 2 -11.57 -13.22 8.50
N SER A 3 -11.35 -12.93 7.65
CA SER A 3 -10.55 -12.59 7.08
C SER A 3 -10.53 -11.51 6.28
N ALA A 4 -11.28 -10.61 6.37
CA ALA A 4 -11.18 -9.36 5.68
C ALA A 4 -9.98 -8.62 6.19
N PRO A 5 -9.26 -7.93 5.32
CA PRO A 5 -8.16 -7.11 5.77
C PRO A 5 -8.64 -6.05 6.73
N ARG A 6 -7.82 -5.74 7.70
CA ARG A 6 -8.15 -4.71 8.63
C ARG A 6 -7.28 -3.52 8.41
N PRO A 7 -7.79 -2.32 8.64
CA PRO A 7 -6.93 -1.14 8.58
C PRO A 7 -5.76 -1.29 9.52
N ALA A 8 -4.64 -0.71 9.16
CA ALA A 8 -3.44 -0.78 9.96
C ALA A 8 -3.37 0.32 10.99
N ALA A 9 -4.50 0.70 11.56
CA ALA A 9 -4.57 1.88 12.39
C ALA A 9 -3.74 1.77 13.66
N HIS A 10 -3.53 0.56 14.16
CA HIS A 10 -2.76 0.37 15.37
C HIS A 10 -1.28 0.20 15.12
N GLN A 11 -0.86 0.25 13.87
CA GLN A 11 0.54 0.12 13.52
C GLN A 11 1.15 1.49 13.32
N LYS A 12 2.43 1.58 13.61
CA LYS A 12 3.10 2.83 13.40
C LYS A 12 3.50 2.97 11.96
N LEU A 13 2.82 3.83 11.26
CA LEU A 13 3.15 4.16 9.87
C LEU A 13 3.52 5.62 9.80
N PRO A 14 4.35 6.00 8.83
CA PRO A 14 4.67 7.42 8.70
C PRO A 14 3.42 8.24 8.41
N PRO A 15 3.38 9.49 8.86
CA PRO A 15 2.16 10.29 8.67
C PRO A 15 1.77 10.50 7.23
N TRP A 16 2.75 10.48 6.31
CA TRP A 16 2.45 10.69 4.91
C TRP A 16 1.83 9.46 4.25
N LEU A 17 1.81 8.32 4.93
CA LEU A 17 1.32 7.09 4.36
C LEU A 17 -0.06 6.79 4.91
N GLN A 18 -1.08 7.22 4.20
CA GLN A 18 -2.46 7.01 4.61
C GLN A 18 -3.33 6.95 3.36
N GLU A 19 -4.53 6.47 3.54
CA GLU A 19 -5.47 6.34 2.42
C GLU A 19 -5.68 7.69 1.78
N GLY A 20 -5.69 7.71 0.45
CA GLY A 20 -5.85 8.93 -0.30
C GLY A 20 -4.56 9.67 -0.58
N ALA A 21 -3.48 9.29 0.07
CA ALA A 21 -2.21 9.99 -0.11
C ALA A 21 -1.56 9.63 -1.43
N ARG A 22 -0.82 10.59 -1.98
CA ARG A 22 0.01 10.33 -3.16
C ARG A 22 1.38 9.90 -2.69
N VAL A 23 1.87 8.80 -3.21
CA VAL A 23 3.15 8.23 -2.82
C VAL A 23 3.94 7.88 -4.05
N PHE A 24 5.22 7.62 -3.86
CA PHE A 24 6.13 7.22 -4.94
C PHE A 24 6.62 5.81 -4.68
N ASP A 25 6.55 4.97 -5.69
CA ASP A 25 7.04 3.59 -5.63
C ASP A 25 8.34 3.52 -6.43
N PRO A 26 9.50 3.54 -5.77
CA PRO A 26 10.77 3.49 -6.49
C PRO A 26 10.95 2.22 -7.31
N GLY A 27 10.39 1.11 -6.86
CA GLY A 27 10.53 -0.14 -7.58
C GLY A 27 9.89 -0.10 -8.94
N ARG A 28 8.82 0.66 -9.09
CA ARG A 28 8.15 0.82 -10.39
C ARG A 28 8.40 2.20 -10.97
N GLU A 29 9.10 3.06 -10.26
CA GLU A 29 9.42 4.41 -10.69
C GLU A 29 8.18 5.17 -11.09
N ARG A 30 7.16 5.14 -10.25
CA ARG A 30 5.94 5.85 -10.55
C ARG A 30 5.19 6.24 -9.29
N GLU A 31 4.38 7.26 -9.42
CA GLU A 31 3.52 7.70 -8.33
C GLU A 31 2.21 6.96 -8.37
N ALA A 32 1.57 6.90 -7.23
CA ALA A 32 0.29 6.24 -7.11
C ALA A 32 -0.48 6.83 -5.95
N ILE A 33 -1.75 6.48 -5.88
CA ILE A 33 -2.63 6.89 -4.79
C ILE A 33 -2.85 5.68 -3.90
N VAL A 34 -2.72 5.89 -2.61
CA VAL A 34 -2.99 4.83 -1.64
C VAL A 34 -4.49 4.61 -1.57
N GLN A 35 -4.91 3.42 -1.93
CA GLN A 35 -6.31 3.08 -1.91
C GLN A 35 -6.74 2.46 -0.59
N PHE A 36 -5.88 1.64 0.00
CA PHE A 36 -6.19 0.96 1.23
C PHE A 36 -4.90 0.46 1.87
N ILE A 37 -4.87 0.40 3.19
CA ILE A 37 -3.74 -0.16 3.92
C ILE A 37 -4.31 -1.18 4.90
N GLY A 38 -3.82 -2.40 4.83
CA GLY A 38 -4.29 -3.44 5.74
C GLY A 38 -3.53 -4.72 5.51
N ASP A 39 -3.79 -5.68 6.37
CA ASP A 39 -3.12 -6.98 6.25
C ASP A 39 -3.67 -7.73 5.06
N TYR A 40 -2.81 -8.47 4.41
CA TYR A 40 -3.18 -9.16 3.19
C TYR A 40 -2.49 -10.52 3.12
N GLU A 41 -3.25 -11.53 2.75
CA GLU A 41 -2.69 -12.83 2.48
C GLU A 41 -2.92 -13.16 1.02
N ASP A 42 -1.84 -13.47 0.30
CA ASP A 42 -1.92 -13.84 -1.10
C ASP A 42 -2.54 -15.23 -1.22
N PRO A 43 -3.70 -15.36 -1.83
CA PRO A 43 -4.35 -16.68 -1.90
C PRO A 43 -3.57 -17.71 -2.72
N ALA A 44 -2.76 -17.27 -3.67
CA ALA A 44 -2.01 -18.19 -4.49
C ALA A 44 -0.80 -18.75 -3.79
N THR A 45 -0.09 -17.92 -3.02
CA THR A 45 1.16 -18.33 -2.39
C THR A 45 1.04 -18.50 -0.90
N ARG A 46 -0.06 -18.05 -0.31
CA ARG A 46 -0.31 -18.05 1.13
C ARG A 46 0.66 -17.15 1.87
N ARG A 47 1.34 -16.29 1.19
CA ARG A 47 2.22 -15.35 1.85
C ARG A 47 1.41 -14.25 2.49
N PHE A 48 1.84 -13.86 3.67
CA PHE A 48 1.14 -12.85 4.46
C PHE A 48 1.95 -11.56 4.46
N MET A 49 1.28 -10.44 4.21
CA MET A 49 1.93 -9.14 4.26
C MET A 49 1.18 -8.26 5.23
N LYS A 50 1.86 -7.84 6.28
CA LYS A 50 1.28 -6.96 7.25
C LYS A 50 1.34 -5.53 6.73
N ASN A 51 0.24 -4.79 6.89
CA ASN A 51 0.16 -3.41 6.45
C ASN A 51 0.42 -3.26 4.96
N ALA A 52 -0.11 -4.18 4.19
CA ALA A 52 0.03 -4.10 2.74
C ALA A 52 -0.62 -2.82 2.24
N VAL A 53 0.07 -2.13 1.33
CA VAL A 53 -0.43 -0.89 0.77
C VAL A 53 -0.95 -1.18 -0.63
N PHE A 54 -2.25 -0.95 -0.82
CA PHE A 54 -2.91 -1.17 -2.10
C PHE A 54 -2.88 0.14 -2.85
N LEU A 55 -2.20 0.14 -3.99
CA LEU A 55 -1.96 1.34 -4.77
C LEU A 55 -2.71 1.29 -6.07
N ARG A 56 -3.18 2.43 -6.52
CA ARG A 56 -3.73 2.55 -7.86
C ARG A 56 -3.00 3.66 -8.59
N PRO A 57 -2.76 3.48 -9.89
CA PRO A 57 -2.08 4.52 -10.63
C PRO A 57 -3.01 5.72 -10.79
N GLU A 58 -2.41 6.89 -10.78
CA GLU A 58 -3.14 8.09 -11.08
C GLU A 58 -3.54 8.03 -12.55
N GLY A 59 -4.77 8.31 -12.86
CA GLY A 59 -5.21 8.22 -14.24
C GLY A 59 -5.72 6.87 -14.67
N GLY A 60 -5.76 5.91 -13.74
CA GLY A 60 -6.33 4.61 -14.04
C GLY A 60 -5.28 3.57 -14.34
N GLY A 61 -5.71 2.34 -14.41
CA GLY A 61 -4.82 1.24 -14.65
C GLY A 61 -4.93 0.21 -13.53
N ARG A 62 -4.02 -0.74 -13.56
CA ARG A 62 -4.07 -1.87 -12.67
C ARG A 62 -3.48 -1.54 -11.30
N GLU A 63 -4.19 -1.92 -10.26
CA GLU A 63 -3.71 -1.77 -8.89
C GLU A 63 -2.56 -2.72 -8.62
N TRP A 64 -1.75 -2.35 -7.64
CA TRP A 64 -0.72 -3.27 -7.17
C TRP A 64 -0.51 -3.08 -5.68
N ILE A 65 0.18 -4.03 -5.06
CA ILE A 65 0.33 -4.09 -3.62
C ILE A 65 1.81 -4.09 -3.29
N VAL A 66 2.19 -3.27 -2.30
CA VAL A 66 3.58 -3.21 -1.86
C VAL A 66 3.63 -3.14 -0.35
N ALA A 67 4.79 -3.43 0.20
CA ALA A 67 5.03 -3.23 1.62
C ALA A 67 5.21 -1.74 1.89
N PRO A 68 4.84 -1.27 3.07
CA PRO A 68 4.96 0.16 3.36
C PRO A 68 6.38 0.67 3.24
N GLU A 69 7.37 -0.16 3.57
CA GLU A 69 8.76 0.24 3.52
C GLU A 69 9.24 0.51 2.11
N ALA A 70 8.52 0.02 1.12
CA ALA A 70 8.92 0.20 -0.27
C ALA A 70 8.54 1.56 -0.83
N LEU A 71 7.83 2.36 -0.07
CA LEU A 71 7.26 3.60 -0.58
C LEU A 71 7.96 4.82 0.00
N ARG A 72 7.82 5.94 -0.71
CA ARG A 72 8.30 7.23 -0.26
C ARG A 72 7.23 8.27 -0.48
N PRO A 73 7.29 9.40 0.22
CA PRO A 73 6.37 10.48 -0.09
C PRO A 73 6.58 10.94 -1.53
N ALA A 74 5.50 11.32 -2.18
CA ALA A 74 5.57 11.67 -3.60
C ALA A 74 6.49 12.86 -3.85
N ASP A 75 6.55 13.80 -2.91
CA ASP A 75 7.36 15.00 -3.10
C ASP A 75 8.76 14.88 -2.54
N ALA A 76 9.17 13.69 -2.15
CA ALA A 76 10.50 13.47 -1.58
C ALA A 76 11.43 12.69 -2.49
N ARG A 77 11.05 12.42 -3.71
CA ARG A 77 11.88 11.63 -4.61
C ARG A 77 12.97 12.43 -5.29
#